data_83ab2529fe2e0710fd4d36354dc799e1
#
_entry.id   83ab2529fe2e0710fd4d36354dc799e1
#
_cell.length_a   1.000
_cell.length_b   1.000
_cell.length_c   1.000
_cell.angle_alpha   90.00
_cell.angle_beta   90.00
_cell.angle_gamma   90.00
#
_symmetry.space_group_name_H-M   'P 1'
#
loop_
_entity.id
_entity.type
_entity.pdbx_description
1 polymer ?
#
loop_
_entity_poly.entity_id
_entity_poly.type
_entity_poly.pdbx_seq_one_letter_code
_entity_poly.pdbx_strand_id
1 'polypeptide(L)'
;MKTIEDIKKGVLNQIKAVQKYKRIPEEKIIKWINEVPSYEFKPRIITEDKGEVDKDILFDRKISDVIAFLSQYKDYNLEERWSGYENNYFMFSIERPETSDEIIERIYDIVDSDCRAFLKQEDEIADIDEQIRRLEYRKNKIVRCRNNTINDEE
;
A
#
# COMPACT_ATOMS: atom_id res chain seq x y z
N MET A 1 17.31 15.29 -5.85
CA MET A 1 16.72 14.00 -5.39
C MET A 1 17.03 13.83 -3.90
N LYS A 2 16.08 13.37 -3.13
CA LYS A 2 16.25 13.11 -1.70
C LYS A 2 17.24 11.96 -1.47
N THR A 3 17.95 11.97 -0.35
CA THR A 3 18.82 10.85 0.05
C THR A 3 17.98 9.65 0.48
N ILE A 4 18.59 8.47 0.57
CA ILE A 4 17.93 7.26 1.09
C ILE A 4 17.40 7.50 2.50
N GLU A 5 18.16 8.20 3.36
CA GLU A 5 17.74 8.52 4.71
C GLU A 5 16.55 9.49 4.74
N ASP A 6 16.48 10.45 3.81
CA ASP A 6 15.32 11.34 3.65
C ASP A 6 14.08 10.56 3.22
N ILE A 7 14.25 9.58 2.32
CA ILE A 7 13.16 8.69 1.88
C ILE A 7 12.66 7.85 3.05
N LYS A 8 13.56 7.20 3.82
CA LYS A 8 13.19 6.42 5.01
C LYS A 8 12.43 7.25 6.04
N LYS A 9 12.90 8.48 6.29
CA LYS A 9 12.22 9.43 7.18
C LYS A 9 10.84 9.82 6.66
N GLY A 10 10.70 10.02 5.35
CA GLY A 10 9.42 10.28 4.69
C GLY A 10 8.42 9.14 4.90
N VAL A 11 8.85 7.89 4.70
CA VAL A 11 8.03 6.69 4.93
C VAL A 11 7.61 6.58 6.40
N LEU A 12 8.53 6.76 7.34
CA LEU A 12 8.23 6.74 8.76
C LEU A 12 7.17 7.78 9.13
N ASN A 13 7.31 9.00 8.63
CA ASN A 13 6.36 10.08 8.89
C ASN A 13 4.96 9.77 8.35
N GLN A 14 4.86 9.19 7.14
CA GLN A 14 3.58 8.77 6.57
C GLN A 14 2.91 7.68 7.41
N ILE A 15 3.64 6.67 7.84
CA ILE A 15 3.10 5.59 8.68
C ILE A 15 2.63 6.13 10.03
N LYS A 16 3.42 6.99 10.68
CA LYS A 16 3.07 7.62 11.96
C LYS A 16 1.86 8.54 11.88
N ALA A 17 1.55 9.09 10.71
CA ALA A 17 0.35 9.90 10.48
C ALA A 17 -0.94 9.06 10.44
N VAL A 18 -0.85 7.76 10.22
CA VAL A 18 -2.01 6.86 10.17
C VAL A 18 -2.46 6.50 11.59
N GLN A 19 -3.67 6.90 11.94
CA GLN A 19 -4.19 6.73 13.32
C GLN A 19 -4.16 5.29 13.81
N LYS A 20 -4.53 4.32 12.98
CA LYS A 20 -4.52 2.90 13.34
C LYS A 20 -3.13 2.34 13.67
N TYR A 21 -2.06 2.97 13.16
CA TYR A 21 -0.67 2.52 13.37
C TYR A 21 0.01 3.14 14.60
N LYS A 22 -0.65 4.06 15.30
CA LYS A 22 -0.10 4.69 16.51
C LYS A 22 0.20 3.70 17.65
N ARG A 23 -0.48 2.56 17.66
CA ARG A 23 -0.23 1.49 18.64
C ARG A 23 0.96 0.60 18.29
N ILE A 24 1.55 0.75 17.08
CA ILE A 24 2.77 0.03 16.70
C ILE A 24 3.98 0.77 17.26
N PRO A 25 4.89 0.10 17.98
CA PRO A 25 6.13 0.72 18.44
C PRO A 25 6.94 1.27 17.26
N GLU A 26 7.42 2.52 17.38
CA GLU A 26 8.19 3.17 16.31
C GLU A 26 9.43 2.37 15.92
N GLU A 27 10.10 1.74 16.89
CA GLU A 27 11.26 0.89 16.67
C GLU A 27 11.00 -0.27 15.71
N LYS A 28 9.79 -0.87 15.75
CA LYS A 28 9.39 -1.91 14.82
C LYS A 28 9.22 -1.36 13.40
N ILE A 29 8.60 -0.21 13.27
CA ILE A 29 8.42 0.44 11.96
C ILE A 29 9.79 0.76 11.36
N ILE A 30 10.70 1.33 12.14
CA ILE A 30 12.07 1.62 11.70
C ILE A 30 12.80 0.34 11.27
N LYS A 31 12.63 -0.75 12.02
CA LYS A 31 13.20 -2.06 11.66
C LYS A 31 12.71 -2.52 10.29
N TRP A 32 11.40 -2.51 10.05
CA TRP A 32 10.82 -2.91 8.75
C TRP A 32 11.31 -2.03 7.60
N ILE A 33 11.38 -0.71 7.80
CA ILE A 33 11.94 0.22 6.81
C ILE A 33 13.39 -0.15 6.48
N ASN A 34 14.19 -0.50 7.48
CA ASN A 34 15.60 -0.87 7.31
C ASN A 34 15.77 -2.27 6.68
N GLU A 35 14.79 -3.14 6.79
CA GLU A 35 14.76 -4.47 6.14
C GLU A 35 14.40 -4.39 4.66
N VAL A 36 13.85 -3.28 4.18
CA VAL A 36 13.59 -3.06 2.75
C VAL A 36 14.92 -3.08 2.00
N PRO A 37 15.05 -3.92 0.95
CA PRO A 37 16.29 -4.02 0.19
C PRO A 37 16.73 -2.68 -0.41
N SER A 38 18.03 -2.42 -0.43
CA SER A 38 18.59 -1.15 -0.91
C SER A 38 18.23 -0.80 -2.35
N TYR A 39 18.01 -1.80 -3.19
CA TYR A 39 17.59 -1.58 -4.58
C TYR A 39 16.18 -0.99 -4.71
N GLU A 40 15.33 -1.19 -3.71
CA GLU A 40 13.99 -0.59 -3.68
C GLU A 40 14.01 0.92 -3.49
N PHE A 41 15.09 1.49 -2.95
CA PHE A 41 15.25 2.93 -2.81
C PHE A 41 15.77 3.62 -4.07
N LYS A 42 16.09 2.85 -5.12
CA LYS A 42 16.51 3.42 -6.40
C LYS A 42 15.28 3.79 -7.24
N PRO A 43 15.34 4.92 -7.98
CA PRO A 43 14.27 5.26 -8.91
C PRO A 43 14.08 4.16 -9.96
N ARG A 44 12.84 3.79 -10.21
CA ARG A 44 12.43 2.95 -11.34
C ARG A 44 12.04 3.84 -12.51
N ILE A 45 12.13 3.32 -13.73
CA ILE A 45 11.53 3.99 -14.87
C ILE A 45 10.05 3.65 -14.88
N ILE A 46 9.22 4.68 -14.88
CA ILE A 46 7.77 4.57 -14.93
C ILE A 46 7.24 5.24 -16.18
N THR A 47 6.09 4.77 -16.63
CA THR A 47 5.35 5.37 -17.74
C THR A 47 4.31 6.33 -17.17
N GLU A 48 4.39 7.59 -17.57
CA GLU A 48 3.45 8.63 -17.16
C GLU A 48 2.54 8.99 -18.32
N ASP A 49 1.23 8.80 -18.14
CA ASP A 49 0.22 9.18 -19.14
C ASP A 49 0.08 10.70 -19.19
N LYS A 50 0.12 11.25 -20.41
CA LYS A 50 0.07 12.69 -20.65
C LYS A 50 -1.22 13.17 -21.31
N GLY A 51 -1.96 12.31 -21.94
CA GLY A 51 -3.24 12.67 -22.52
C GLY A 51 -3.78 11.58 -23.44
N GLU A 52 -5.09 11.50 -23.49
CA GLU A 52 -5.84 10.61 -24.34
C GLU A 52 -6.18 11.31 -25.66
N VAL A 53 -6.05 10.58 -26.74
CA VAL A 53 -6.40 11.06 -28.08
C VAL A 53 -7.50 10.19 -28.65
N ASP A 54 -8.57 10.84 -29.06
CA ASP A 54 -9.64 10.15 -29.80
C ASP A 54 -9.09 9.64 -31.14
N LYS A 55 -9.34 8.37 -31.42
CA LYS A 55 -8.92 7.71 -32.66
C LYS A 55 -9.45 8.43 -33.91
N ASP A 56 -10.63 9.01 -33.83
CA ASP A 56 -11.27 9.72 -34.94
C ASP A 56 -10.54 11.02 -35.33
N ILE A 57 -9.76 11.60 -34.44
CA ILE A 57 -8.95 12.78 -34.73
C ILE A 57 -7.84 12.48 -35.75
N LEU A 58 -7.36 11.23 -35.82
CA LEU A 58 -6.30 10.81 -36.72
C LEU A 58 -6.81 10.40 -38.09
N PHE A 59 -8.13 10.22 -38.25
CA PHE A 59 -8.78 9.79 -39.51
C PHE A 59 -9.64 10.93 -40.08
N ASP A 60 -9.93 10.89 -41.36
CA ASP A 60 -10.75 11.87 -42.10
C ASP A 60 -10.16 13.30 -42.11
N ARG A 61 -8.83 13.44 -41.96
CA ARG A 61 -8.11 14.71 -42.04
C ARG A 61 -7.01 14.65 -43.09
N LYS A 62 -6.55 15.82 -43.52
CA LYS A 62 -5.35 15.90 -44.35
C LYS A 62 -4.14 15.38 -43.58
N ILE A 63 -3.29 14.65 -44.28
CA ILE A 63 -2.04 14.11 -43.68
C ILE A 63 -1.19 15.22 -43.05
N SER A 64 -1.14 16.41 -43.68
CA SER A 64 -0.42 17.56 -43.15
C SER A 64 -0.93 18.00 -41.76
N ASP A 65 -2.26 17.93 -41.53
CA ASP A 65 -2.87 18.30 -40.25
C ASP A 65 -2.58 17.24 -39.19
N VAL A 66 -2.59 15.97 -39.56
CA VAL A 66 -2.19 14.87 -38.68
C VAL A 66 -0.73 14.96 -38.27
N ILE A 67 0.16 15.24 -39.22
CA ILE A 67 1.59 15.42 -38.95
C ILE A 67 1.82 16.63 -38.04
N ALA A 68 1.16 17.75 -38.29
CA ALA A 68 1.26 18.94 -37.44
C ALA A 68 0.81 18.67 -36.00
N PHE A 69 -0.29 17.93 -35.82
CA PHE A 69 -0.78 17.53 -34.52
C PHE A 69 0.20 16.57 -33.80
N LEU A 70 0.65 15.51 -34.46
CA LEU A 70 1.59 14.54 -33.87
C LEU A 70 2.95 15.15 -33.58
N SER A 71 3.39 16.13 -34.36
CA SER A 71 4.69 16.81 -34.17
C SER A 71 4.78 17.56 -32.84
N GLN A 72 3.65 17.95 -32.25
CA GLN A 72 3.60 18.55 -30.91
C GLN A 72 3.98 17.54 -29.83
N TYR A 73 3.86 16.24 -30.11
CA TYR A 73 4.09 15.15 -29.18
C TYR A 73 5.23 14.22 -29.62
N LYS A 74 6.19 14.75 -30.38
CA LYS A 74 7.29 13.97 -30.98
C LYS A 74 8.15 13.21 -29.96
N ASP A 75 8.20 13.70 -28.71
CA ASP A 75 9.00 13.12 -27.63
C ASP A 75 8.16 12.18 -26.73
N TYR A 76 6.90 11.94 -27.09
CA TYR A 76 5.99 11.06 -26.37
C TYR A 76 5.84 9.72 -27.08
N ASN A 77 5.62 8.67 -26.30
CA ASN A 77 5.17 7.39 -26.83
C ASN A 77 3.67 7.46 -27.14
N LEU A 78 3.25 6.83 -28.22
CA LEU A 78 1.85 6.66 -28.57
C LEU A 78 1.49 5.19 -28.42
N GLU A 79 0.56 4.89 -27.52
CA GLU A 79 0.09 3.55 -27.25
C GLU A 79 -1.39 3.42 -27.55
N GLU A 80 -1.78 2.33 -28.20
CA GLU A 80 -3.19 1.96 -28.34
C GLU A 80 -3.61 1.23 -27.08
N ARG A 81 -4.68 1.70 -26.44
CA ARG A 81 -5.26 1.08 -25.25
C ARG A 81 -6.70 0.67 -25.49
N TRP A 82 -7.10 -0.36 -24.79
CA TRP A 82 -8.43 -0.93 -24.88
C TRP A 82 -9.23 -0.57 -23.64
N SER A 83 -10.43 0.02 -23.82
CA SER A 83 -11.30 0.43 -22.70
C SER A 83 -12.41 -0.58 -22.40
N GLY A 84 -12.30 -1.85 -22.66
CA GLY A 84 -13.29 -2.89 -22.30
C GLY A 84 -14.69 -2.79 -22.92
N TYR A 85 -15.04 -1.68 -23.56
CA TYR A 85 -16.29 -1.39 -24.26
C TYR A 85 -16.00 -0.92 -25.69
N GLU A 86 -15.50 -1.79 -26.54
CA GLU A 86 -15.35 -1.62 -28.00
C GLU A 86 -14.60 -0.37 -28.52
N ASN A 87 -14.15 0.54 -27.66
CA ASN A 87 -13.44 1.75 -28.04
C ASN A 87 -11.95 1.66 -27.71
N ASN A 88 -11.17 1.47 -28.75
CA ASN A 88 -9.72 1.69 -28.66
C ASN A 88 -9.46 3.19 -28.64
N TYR A 89 -8.57 3.62 -27.77
CA TYR A 89 -8.09 4.99 -27.74
C TYR A 89 -6.55 5.02 -27.78
N PHE A 90 -5.99 6.14 -28.16
CA PHE A 90 -4.57 6.34 -28.09
C PHE A 90 -4.21 7.17 -26.86
N MET A 91 -3.15 6.73 -26.18
CA MET A 91 -2.61 7.41 -25.03
C MET A 91 -1.22 7.91 -25.34
N PHE A 92 -0.95 9.19 -25.11
CA PHE A 92 0.40 9.74 -25.09
C PHE A 92 1.00 9.52 -23.70
N SER A 93 2.20 8.97 -23.68
CA SER A 93 2.94 8.72 -22.47
C SER A 93 4.42 9.08 -22.61
N ILE A 94 5.07 9.33 -21.49
CA ILE A 94 6.52 9.46 -21.42
C ILE A 94 7.08 8.47 -20.41
N GLU A 95 8.28 8.01 -20.67
CA GLU A 95 9.07 7.29 -19.67
C GLU A 95 9.93 8.30 -18.89
N ARG A 96 9.86 8.20 -17.58
CA ARG A 96 10.69 9.01 -16.68
C ARG A 96 11.08 8.23 -15.43
N PRO A 97 12.16 8.62 -14.77
CA PRO A 97 12.44 8.04 -13.44
C PRO A 97 11.39 8.48 -12.42
N GLU A 98 11.14 7.62 -11.43
CA GLU A 98 10.34 7.97 -10.27
C GLU A 98 10.91 9.19 -9.55
N THR A 99 10.02 10.02 -9.02
CA THR A 99 10.36 11.08 -8.09
C THR A 99 10.61 10.51 -6.69
N SER A 100 11.25 11.29 -5.84
CA SER A 100 11.47 10.87 -4.44
C SER A 100 10.17 10.57 -3.69
N ASP A 101 9.09 11.30 -4.01
CA ASP A 101 7.81 11.09 -3.35
C ASP A 101 7.12 9.81 -3.82
N GLU A 102 7.23 9.45 -5.11
CA GLU A 102 6.77 8.17 -5.65
C GLU A 102 7.55 6.99 -5.06
N ILE A 103 8.84 7.14 -4.82
CA ILE A 103 9.64 6.13 -4.12
C ILE A 103 9.14 5.98 -2.68
N ILE A 104 8.87 7.09 -1.98
CA ILE A 104 8.32 7.06 -0.62
C ILE A 104 6.98 6.31 -0.60
N GLU A 105 6.06 6.59 -1.52
CA GLU A 105 4.78 5.89 -1.63
C GLU A 105 4.96 4.38 -1.86
N ARG A 106 5.85 4.00 -2.76
CA ARG A 106 6.13 2.59 -3.05
C ARG A 106 6.72 1.85 -1.84
N ILE A 107 7.67 2.47 -1.13
CA ILE A 107 8.25 1.89 0.09
C ILE A 107 7.20 1.87 1.21
N TYR A 108 6.37 2.91 1.31
CA TYR A 108 5.24 2.93 2.25
C TYR A 108 4.34 1.72 2.06
N ASP A 109 3.95 1.37 0.83
CA ASP A 109 3.09 0.22 0.56
C ASP A 109 3.71 -1.11 1.01
N ILE A 110 5.03 -1.26 0.86
CA ILE A 110 5.76 -2.44 1.34
C ILE A 110 5.66 -2.54 2.86
N VAL A 111 5.98 -1.47 3.57
CA VAL A 111 5.99 -1.44 5.05
C VAL A 111 4.57 -1.44 5.63
N ASP A 112 3.60 -0.86 4.94
CA ASP A 112 2.17 -0.89 5.32
C ASP A 112 1.63 -2.33 5.40
N SER A 113 2.10 -3.20 4.53
CA SER A 113 1.79 -4.63 4.59
C SER A 113 2.25 -5.27 5.92
N ASP A 114 3.46 -4.95 6.38
CA ASP A 114 4.00 -5.43 7.65
C ASP A 114 3.23 -4.85 8.84
N CYS A 115 2.89 -3.56 8.77
CA CYS A 115 2.07 -2.89 9.78
C CYS A 115 0.70 -3.57 9.94
N ARG A 116 0.04 -3.87 8.83
CA ARG A 116 -1.27 -4.56 8.84
C ARG A 116 -1.18 -5.97 9.39
N ALA A 117 -0.16 -6.72 9.00
CA ALA A 117 0.07 -8.08 9.49
C ALA A 117 0.31 -8.09 11.00
N PHE A 118 1.10 -7.16 11.51
CA PHE A 118 1.36 -7.01 12.95
C PHE A 118 0.07 -6.72 13.73
N LEU A 119 -0.73 -5.75 13.29
CA LEU A 119 -1.97 -5.40 13.97
C LEU A 119 -2.97 -6.55 14.00
N LYS A 120 -3.05 -7.32 12.91
CA LYS A 120 -3.89 -8.51 12.86
C LYS A 120 -3.46 -9.55 13.89
N GLN A 121 -2.16 -9.80 14.03
CA GLN A 121 -1.62 -10.73 15.03
C GLN A 121 -1.91 -10.24 16.46
N GLU A 122 -1.76 -8.95 16.75
CA GLU A 122 -2.09 -8.37 18.05
C GLU A 122 -3.58 -8.53 18.40
N ASP A 123 -4.46 -8.32 17.43
CA ASP A 123 -5.90 -8.50 17.61
C ASP A 123 -6.26 -9.99 17.87
N GLU A 124 -5.62 -10.92 17.15
CA GLU A 124 -5.79 -12.37 17.37
C GLU A 124 -5.31 -12.78 18.78
N ILE A 125 -4.19 -12.24 19.24
CA ILE A 125 -3.67 -12.49 20.59
C ILE A 125 -4.67 -11.96 21.64
N ALA A 126 -5.17 -10.75 21.46
CA ALA A 126 -6.15 -10.17 22.38
C ALA A 126 -7.44 -11.00 22.48
N ASP A 127 -7.91 -11.53 21.36
CA ASP A 127 -9.09 -12.42 21.33
C ASP A 127 -8.83 -13.75 22.08
N ILE A 128 -7.66 -14.34 21.92
CA ILE A 128 -7.25 -15.56 22.63
C ILE A 128 -7.16 -15.29 24.13
N ASP A 129 -6.56 -14.19 24.55
CA ASP A 129 -6.46 -13.80 25.97
C ASP A 129 -7.83 -13.62 26.61
N GLU A 130 -8.78 -13.04 25.89
CA GLU A 130 -10.15 -12.90 26.36
C GLU A 130 -10.84 -14.27 26.49
N GLN A 131 -10.64 -15.19 25.57
CA GLN A 131 -11.15 -16.56 25.65
C GLN A 131 -10.56 -17.30 26.85
N ILE A 132 -9.26 -17.16 27.12
CA ILE A 132 -8.58 -17.73 28.29
C ILE A 132 -9.21 -17.21 29.57
N ARG A 133 -9.41 -15.89 29.71
CA ARG A 133 -10.07 -15.29 30.89
C ARG A 133 -11.49 -15.84 31.13
N ARG A 134 -12.26 -16.02 30.06
CA ARG A 134 -13.61 -16.60 30.14
C ARG A 134 -13.59 -18.06 30.62
N LEU A 135 -12.64 -18.84 30.11
CA LEU A 135 -12.48 -20.24 30.53
C LEU A 135 -12.01 -20.36 31.99
N GLU A 136 -11.05 -19.50 32.41
CA GLU A 136 -10.60 -19.45 33.80
C GLU A 136 -11.76 -19.08 34.76
N TYR A 137 -12.57 -18.09 34.38
CA TYR A 137 -13.74 -17.72 35.15
C TYR A 137 -14.73 -18.91 35.32
N ARG A 138 -15.02 -19.62 34.21
CA ARG A 138 -15.87 -20.81 34.23
C ARG A 138 -15.28 -21.91 35.11
N LYS A 139 -14.00 -22.20 34.98
CA LYS A 139 -13.30 -23.18 35.80
C LYS A 139 -13.43 -22.84 37.28
N ASN A 140 -13.16 -21.61 37.68
CA ASN A 140 -13.25 -21.16 39.06
C ASN A 140 -14.67 -21.27 39.60
N LYS A 141 -15.70 -20.97 38.81
CA LYS A 141 -17.10 -21.13 39.18
C LYS A 141 -17.42 -22.60 39.47
N ILE A 142 -17.01 -23.53 38.59
CA ILE A 142 -17.24 -24.98 38.77
C ILE A 142 -16.55 -25.48 40.03
N VAL A 143 -15.30 -25.09 40.29
CA VAL A 143 -14.53 -25.47 41.47
C VAL A 143 -15.24 -24.99 42.76
N ARG A 144 -15.75 -23.75 42.78
CA ARG A 144 -16.50 -23.22 43.94
C ARG A 144 -17.80 -24.01 44.18
N CYS A 145 -18.54 -24.31 43.14
CA CYS A 145 -19.77 -25.13 43.28
C CYS A 145 -19.44 -26.51 43.80
N ARG A 146 -18.39 -27.18 43.32
CA ARG A 146 -17.97 -28.48 43.78
C ARG A 146 -17.58 -28.48 45.27
N ASN A 147 -16.81 -27.48 45.71
CA ASN A 147 -16.38 -27.37 47.10
C ASN A 147 -17.58 -27.11 48.05
N ASN A 148 -18.58 -26.34 47.62
CA ASN A 148 -19.80 -26.12 48.43
C ASN A 148 -20.63 -27.40 48.58
N THR A 149 -20.76 -28.22 47.54
CA THR A 149 -21.49 -29.49 47.60
C THR A 149 -20.84 -30.50 48.56
N ILE A 150 -19.50 -30.48 48.65
CA ILE A 150 -18.79 -31.39 49.59
C ILE A 150 -18.99 -30.99 51.06
N ASN A 151 -19.12 -29.69 51.35
CA ASN A 151 -19.34 -29.19 52.72
C ASN A 151 -20.77 -29.36 53.19
N ASP A 152 -21.73 -29.58 52.30
CA ASP A 152 -23.16 -29.83 52.70
C ASP A 152 -23.47 -31.31 52.97
N GLU A 153 -22.50 -32.21 52.73
CA GLU A 153 -22.62 -33.67 52.98
C GLU A 153 -21.96 -34.13 54.32
N GLU A 154 -21.33 -33.21 55.07
CA GLU A 154 -20.84 -33.45 56.43
C GLU A 154 -21.81 -32.93 57.49
#